data_c4247a1ad3347f9408ecde92a96eba77
#
_entry.id   c4247a1ad3347f9408ecde92a96eba77
#
_cell.length_a   1.000
_cell.length_b   1.000
_cell.length_c   1.000
_cell.angle_alpha   90.00
_cell.angle_beta   90.00
_cell.angle_gamma   90.00
#
_symmetry.space_group_name_H-M   'P 1'
#
loop_
_entity.id
_entity.type
_entity.pdbx_description
1 polymer ?
#
loop_
_entity_poly.entity_id
_entity_poly.type
_entity_poly.pdbx_seq_one_letter_code
_entity_poly.pdbx_strand_id
1 'polypeptide(L)'
;MIMAENELKSKILPFVLHNAISFSGKVNPKASMGFVLKHLPELRKDAKLVLAAVGGIVESEISGKSVDDLKARLVEVAPDFEAQLNASKKEEVKGPLKPLRGAEKGKLCVRIAPSPSGPLHIGHAYGSLLNFMYAQMYGGEFILRIEDTNPSNIYSPAYDLILDDVKWLTNGKVVNCVVQSERLETYYKYGRDLIDSGDSYVCDCDSDNWREMKAKKAACSCRDLEIVDQQTRWDKMFIPVVDGGYSEGDVVVRLKTDIAHKNPAMRDFSLFRINDHAHPKASGATRVWPLMIMSVAIDDTLLGITHVLNGKDHLDNGRKETLILEKLGLRVPLYQHWGRINFEGFALSTSKTRIAIEQGEYTGWDDIRLATLRTLRRRGYQVGAFSKFAAAIGLSPNDKTVSWDEFWKMVNSFNKEIVEPLANRYFFVEDPVEINVEGMSSHDVSLAMHPDFVDRGNR
;
A
#
# COMPACT_ATOMS: atom_id res chain seq x y z
N MET A 1 39.24 4.90 0.40
CA MET A 1 40.24 5.96 0.23
C MET A 1 39.61 7.19 0.90
N ILE A 2 40.23 7.70 1.97
CA ILE A 2 39.74 8.88 2.71
C ILE A 2 40.06 10.10 1.83
N MET A 3 39.05 10.85 1.42
CA MET A 3 39.22 12.10 0.68
C MET A 3 40.00 13.10 1.54
N ALA A 4 40.95 13.83 0.97
CA ALA A 4 41.69 14.84 1.70
C ALA A 4 40.71 15.93 2.21
N GLU A 5 40.90 16.45 3.42
CA GLU A 5 39.95 17.37 4.06
C GLU A 5 39.68 18.63 3.20
N ASN A 6 40.71 19.14 2.50
CA ASN A 6 40.56 20.29 1.59
C ASN A 6 39.72 19.96 0.35
N GLU A 7 39.82 18.75 -0.17
CA GLU A 7 39.03 18.27 -1.30
C GLU A 7 37.54 18.13 -0.92
N LEU A 8 37.26 17.61 0.29
CA LEU A 8 35.92 17.54 0.84
C LEU A 8 35.30 18.92 1.02
N LYS A 9 36.06 19.85 1.63
CA LYS A 9 35.61 21.24 1.81
C LYS A 9 35.29 21.91 0.49
N SER A 10 36.14 21.79 -0.51
CA SER A 10 35.91 22.35 -1.85
C SER A 10 34.68 21.79 -2.51
N LYS A 11 34.45 20.49 -2.40
CA LYS A 11 33.29 19.80 -2.98
C LYS A 11 31.96 20.22 -2.34
N ILE A 12 31.92 20.44 -1.03
CA ILE A 12 30.68 20.77 -0.30
C ILE A 12 30.44 22.28 -0.16
N LEU A 13 31.41 23.12 -0.37
CA LEU A 13 31.35 24.58 -0.20
C LEU A 13 30.15 25.21 -0.97
N PRO A 14 29.90 24.93 -2.25
CA PRO A 14 28.77 25.52 -2.97
C PRO A 14 27.42 25.20 -2.32
N PHE A 15 27.25 23.99 -1.81
CA PHE A 15 26.02 23.55 -1.16
C PHE A 15 25.80 24.25 0.18
N VAL A 16 26.87 24.48 0.95
CA VAL A 16 26.80 25.16 2.25
C VAL A 16 26.52 26.65 2.05
N LEU A 17 27.16 27.30 1.07
CA LEU A 17 26.91 28.71 0.70
C LEU A 17 25.45 28.88 0.22
N HIS A 18 24.97 28.05 -0.69
CA HIS A 18 23.59 28.12 -1.15
C HIS A 18 22.58 27.93 0.00
N ASN A 19 22.85 27.01 0.93
CA ASN A 19 22.00 26.84 2.10
C ASN A 19 22.01 28.08 2.99
N ALA A 20 23.18 28.72 3.22
CA ALA A 20 23.30 29.96 3.96
C ALA A 20 22.51 31.11 3.32
N ILE A 21 22.62 31.29 2.01
CA ILE A 21 21.86 32.28 1.23
C ILE A 21 20.36 32.08 1.40
N SER A 22 19.89 30.81 1.27
CA SER A 22 18.49 30.44 1.39
C SER A 22 17.88 30.76 2.77
N PHE A 23 18.71 30.81 3.82
CA PHE A 23 18.31 31.14 5.19
C PHE A 23 18.82 32.49 5.68
N SER A 24 19.02 33.44 4.75
CA SER A 24 19.40 34.84 5.05
C SER A 24 20.67 34.94 5.93
N GLY A 25 21.68 34.12 5.65
CA GLY A 25 22.96 34.10 6.36
C GLY A 25 22.96 33.31 7.68
N LYS A 26 21.79 32.76 8.09
CA LYS A 26 21.69 31.93 9.30
C LYS A 26 21.94 30.48 8.94
N VAL A 27 22.98 29.89 9.47
CA VAL A 27 23.35 28.50 9.21
C VAL A 27 23.19 27.62 10.44
N ASN A 28 22.44 26.54 10.29
CA ASN A 28 22.46 25.42 11.23
C ASN A 28 23.34 24.31 10.61
N PRO A 29 24.50 23.97 11.20
CA PRO A 29 25.41 22.99 10.62
C PRO A 29 24.79 21.63 10.34
N LYS A 30 23.87 21.15 11.20
CA LYS A 30 23.15 19.89 10.99
C LYS A 30 22.19 19.96 9.81
N ALA A 31 21.48 21.07 9.65
CA ALA A 31 20.58 21.28 8.52
C ALA A 31 21.36 21.40 7.20
N SER A 32 22.47 22.15 7.19
CA SER A 32 23.37 22.26 6.03
C SER A 32 24.01 20.93 5.67
N MET A 33 24.45 20.12 6.64
CA MET A 33 24.90 18.76 6.40
C MET A 33 23.79 17.92 5.75
N GLY A 34 22.55 18.01 6.22
CA GLY A 34 21.41 17.33 5.63
C GLY A 34 21.19 17.71 4.16
N PHE A 35 21.36 18.99 3.82
CA PHE A 35 21.28 19.48 2.45
C PHE A 35 22.43 18.93 1.59
N VAL A 36 23.66 18.95 2.08
CA VAL A 36 24.84 18.36 1.41
C VAL A 36 24.61 16.86 1.13
N LEU A 37 24.22 16.09 2.15
CA LEU A 37 24.02 14.63 2.03
C LEU A 37 22.81 14.24 1.17
N LYS A 38 21.88 15.16 0.95
CA LYS A 38 20.78 15.00 0.01
C LYS A 38 21.29 15.02 -1.44
N HIS A 39 22.21 15.92 -1.76
CA HIS A 39 22.71 16.12 -3.12
C HIS A 39 23.98 15.31 -3.44
N LEU A 40 24.76 14.96 -2.41
CA LEU A 40 25.96 14.13 -2.49
C LEU A 40 25.80 12.86 -1.62
N PRO A 41 24.93 11.93 -2.02
CA PRO A 41 24.59 10.75 -1.20
C PRO A 41 25.79 9.81 -0.95
N GLU A 42 26.81 9.85 -1.77
CA GLU A 42 28.05 9.08 -1.59
C GLU A 42 28.79 9.47 -0.30
N LEU A 43 28.61 10.71 0.19
CA LEU A 43 29.24 11.19 1.42
C LEU A 43 28.54 10.75 2.71
N ARG A 44 27.45 10.00 2.61
CA ARG A 44 26.71 9.52 3.80
C ARG A 44 27.55 8.62 4.72
N LYS A 45 28.51 7.90 4.16
CA LYS A 45 29.42 7.03 4.92
C LYS A 45 30.37 7.85 5.81
N ASP A 46 30.64 9.10 5.42
CA ASP A 46 31.58 10.01 6.07
C ASP A 46 30.86 11.17 6.78
N ALA A 47 29.60 11.00 7.21
CA ALA A 47 28.73 12.04 7.75
C ALA A 47 29.38 12.86 8.90
N LYS A 48 30.21 12.23 9.74
CA LYS A 48 30.94 12.94 10.82
C LYS A 48 31.99 13.92 10.25
N LEU A 49 32.72 13.51 9.21
CA LEU A 49 33.70 14.37 8.53
C LEU A 49 32.99 15.51 7.80
N VAL A 50 31.86 15.22 7.14
CA VAL A 50 31.02 16.23 6.48
C VAL A 50 30.54 17.27 7.50
N LEU A 51 30.06 16.85 8.67
CA LEU A 51 29.61 17.79 9.71
C LEU A 51 30.74 18.70 10.20
N ALA A 52 31.94 18.16 10.43
CA ALA A 52 33.12 18.95 10.82
C ALA A 52 33.53 19.93 9.72
N ALA A 53 33.55 19.49 8.45
CA ALA A 53 33.85 20.32 7.30
C ALA A 53 32.82 21.46 7.11
N VAL A 54 31.53 21.16 7.30
CA VAL A 54 30.47 22.21 7.30
C VAL A 54 30.72 23.23 8.41
N GLY A 55 31.07 22.78 9.62
CA GLY A 55 31.41 23.68 10.72
C GLY A 55 32.57 24.64 10.36
N GLY A 56 33.66 24.09 9.81
CA GLY A 56 34.79 24.90 9.37
C GLY A 56 34.46 25.88 8.25
N ILE A 57 33.60 25.50 7.29
CA ILE A 57 33.10 26.42 6.23
C ILE A 57 32.24 27.52 6.83
N VAL A 58 31.39 27.22 7.79
CA VAL A 58 30.56 28.23 8.46
C VAL A 58 31.43 29.27 9.14
N GLU A 59 32.49 28.86 9.83
CA GLU A 59 33.42 29.77 10.52
C GLU A 59 34.25 30.60 9.55
N SER A 60 34.81 30.01 8.49
CA SER A 60 35.73 30.68 7.59
C SER A 60 35.08 31.47 6.46
N GLU A 61 33.94 30.98 5.93
CA GLU A 61 33.36 31.51 4.70
C GLU A 61 32.01 32.21 4.89
N ILE A 62 31.32 32.02 6.02
CA ILE A 62 29.96 32.52 6.22
C ILE A 62 29.85 33.51 7.38
N SER A 63 30.49 33.22 8.52
CA SER A 63 30.37 34.04 9.70
C SER A 63 30.78 35.51 9.44
N GLY A 64 29.87 36.44 9.75
CA GLY A 64 30.11 37.89 9.58
C GLY A 64 29.97 38.42 8.16
N LYS A 65 29.60 37.59 7.18
CA LYS A 65 29.37 38.01 5.78
C LYS A 65 27.91 38.36 5.51
N SER A 66 27.68 39.32 4.64
CA SER A 66 26.34 39.65 4.17
C SER A 66 25.83 38.61 3.15
N VAL A 67 24.52 38.55 2.94
CA VAL A 67 23.92 37.62 1.93
C VAL A 67 24.47 37.93 0.53
N ASP A 68 24.75 39.18 0.22
CA ASP A 68 25.28 39.58 -1.09
C ASP A 68 26.75 39.13 -1.26
N ASP A 69 27.55 39.20 -0.20
CA ASP A 69 28.91 38.64 -0.20
C ASP A 69 28.90 37.13 -0.41
N LEU A 70 27.94 36.42 0.22
CA LEU A 70 27.78 34.96 0.05
C LEU A 70 27.35 34.61 -1.36
N LYS A 71 26.48 35.41 -1.99
CA LYS A 71 26.11 35.24 -3.41
C LYS A 71 27.30 35.44 -4.33
N ALA A 72 28.06 36.51 -4.13
CA ALA A 72 29.28 36.78 -4.90
C ALA A 72 30.27 35.60 -4.78
N ARG A 73 30.47 35.07 -3.56
CA ARG A 73 31.33 33.96 -3.29
C ARG A 73 30.83 32.66 -3.94
N LEU A 74 29.53 32.41 -3.96
CA LEU A 74 28.94 31.22 -4.64
C LEU A 74 29.19 31.28 -6.15
N VAL A 75 29.00 32.45 -6.77
CA VAL A 75 29.28 32.66 -8.21
C VAL A 75 30.77 32.46 -8.53
N GLU A 76 31.67 32.90 -7.65
CA GLU A 76 33.11 32.74 -7.81
C GLU A 76 33.52 31.25 -7.78
N VAL A 77 33.01 30.47 -6.80
CA VAL A 77 33.45 29.08 -6.60
C VAL A 77 32.69 28.09 -7.46
N ALA A 78 31.46 28.43 -7.91
CA ALA A 78 30.62 27.57 -8.72
C ALA A 78 29.60 28.40 -9.54
N PRO A 79 30.04 29.06 -10.64
CA PRO A 79 29.17 29.96 -11.44
C PRO A 79 27.90 29.32 -11.97
N ASP A 80 27.94 28.02 -12.27
CA ASP A 80 26.80 27.26 -12.83
C ASP A 80 26.04 26.46 -11.77
N PHE A 81 26.29 26.70 -10.48
CA PHE A 81 25.74 25.87 -9.40
C PHE A 81 24.20 25.86 -9.37
N GLU A 82 23.57 27.00 -9.52
CA GLU A 82 22.10 27.07 -9.55
C GLU A 82 21.51 26.38 -10.79
N ALA A 83 22.17 26.50 -11.93
CA ALA A 83 21.79 25.79 -13.15
C ALA A 83 21.94 24.27 -12.98
N GLN A 84 23.04 23.81 -12.39
CA GLN A 84 23.27 22.40 -12.07
C GLN A 84 22.28 21.87 -11.03
N LEU A 85 21.99 22.65 -9.99
CA LEU A 85 21.01 22.29 -8.97
C LEU A 85 19.58 22.20 -9.57
N ASN A 86 19.24 23.07 -10.50
CA ASN A 86 17.97 23.06 -11.22
C ASN A 86 17.91 21.97 -12.30
N ALA A 87 18.99 21.69 -12.99
CA ALA A 87 19.08 20.57 -13.94
C ALA A 87 19.01 19.20 -13.23
N SER A 88 19.48 19.11 -11.98
CA SER A 88 19.34 17.91 -11.16
C SER A 88 17.92 17.73 -10.56
N LYS A 89 17.09 18.76 -10.59
CA LYS A 89 15.66 18.61 -10.36
C LYS A 89 15.08 17.95 -11.59
N LYS A 90 15.10 16.58 -11.62
CA LYS A 90 14.14 15.81 -12.45
C LYS A 90 12.79 16.50 -12.30
N GLU A 91 12.03 16.66 -13.41
CA GLU A 91 10.68 17.23 -13.36
C GLU A 91 9.94 16.66 -12.13
N GLU A 92 9.79 17.46 -11.09
CA GLU A 92 9.06 17.05 -9.90
C GLU A 92 7.62 16.82 -10.34
N VAL A 93 7.20 15.59 -10.29
CA VAL A 93 5.81 15.24 -10.55
C VAL A 93 4.97 15.90 -9.47
N LYS A 94 4.32 17.01 -9.81
CA LYS A 94 3.46 17.74 -8.89
C LYS A 94 2.15 17.01 -8.71
N GLY A 95 1.71 16.85 -7.48
CA GLY A 95 0.48 16.18 -7.12
C GLY A 95 0.17 16.30 -5.63
N PRO A 96 -0.95 15.74 -5.18
CA PRO A 96 -1.36 15.82 -3.77
C PRO A 96 -0.49 15.00 -2.81
N LEU A 97 0.39 14.15 -3.34
CA LEU A 97 1.25 13.24 -2.59
C LEU A 97 2.73 13.59 -2.80
N LYS A 98 3.57 13.18 -1.87
CA LYS A 98 5.03 13.26 -2.04
C LYS A 98 5.48 12.34 -3.18
N PRO A 99 6.54 12.72 -3.92
CA PRO A 99 7.08 11.87 -4.98
C PRO A 99 7.40 10.45 -4.49
N LEU A 100 7.08 9.46 -5.31
CA LEU A 100 7.32 8.06 -5.03
C LEU A 100 8.75 7.68 -5.47
N ARG A 101 9.49 7.01 -4.58
CA ARG A 101 10.87 6.61 -4.86
C ARG A 101 10.95 5.67 -6.07
N GLY A 102 11.75 6.04 -7.06
CA GLY A 102 11.99 5.21 -8.24
C GLY A 102 10.86 5.19 -9.26
N ALA A 103 9.76 5.94 -9.05
CA ALA A 103 8.67 6.02 -10.00
C ALA A 103 9.02 6.95 -11.16
N GLU A 104 8.64 6.52 -12.37
CA GLU A 104 8.80 7.27 -13.61
C GLU A 104 7.45 7.58 -14.21
N LYS A 105 7.32 8.80 -14.78
CA LYS A 105 6.10 9.24 -15.46
C LYS A 105 5.76 8.32 -16.65
N GLY A 106 4.52 7.87 -16.73
CA GLY A 106 4.03 6.96 -17.77
C GLY A 106 4.41 5.49 -17.59
N LYS A 107 5.22 5.15 -16.56
CA LYS A 107 5.70 3.78 -16.34
C LYS A 107 5.28 3.17 -15.01
N LEU A 108 4.60 3.94 -14.16
CA LEU A 108 4.13 3.44 -12.88
C LEU A 108 2.99 2.46 -13.09
N CYS A 109 3.10 1.25 -12.54
CA CYS A 109 2.01 0.30 -12.42
C CYS A 109 1.91 -0.12 -10.95
N VAL A 110 0.73 0.09 -10.36
CA VAL A 110 0.40 -0.24 -8.97
C VAL A 110 -0.90 -1.03 -8.90
N ARG A 111 -1.17 -1.65 -7.77
CA ARG A 111 -2.35 -2.48 -7.61
C ARG A 111 -2.97 -2.40 -6.22
N ILE A 112 -4.25 -2.76 -6.14
CA ILE A 112 -4.87 -3.26 -4.91
C ILE A 112 -5.23 -4.74 -5.09
N ALA A 113 -5.23 -5.50 -3.99
CA ALA A 113 -5.37 -6.93 -4.04
C ALA A 113 -6.23 -7.46 -2.88
N PRO A 114 -7.55 -7.18 -2.89
CA PRO A 114 -8.46 -7.65 -1.86
C PRO A 114 -8.81 -9.13 -2.05
N SER A 115 -8.98 -9.86 -0.92
CA SER A 115 -9.62 -11.17 -0.91
C SER A 115 -11.15 -11.02 -1.00
N PRO A 116 -11.86 -11.89 -1.76
CA PRO A 116 -13.30 -11.80 -1.96
C PRO A 116 -14.09 -12.38 -0.77
N SER A 117 -13.88 -11.85 0.43
CA SER A 117 -14.60 -12.23 1.65
C SER A 117 -15.84 -11.37 1.93
N GLY A 118 -16.04 -10.30 1.18
CA GLY A 118 -17.16 -9.34 1.23
C GLY A 118 -16.78 -8.02 0.55
N PRO A 119 -17.61 -6.98 0.64
CA PRO A 119 -17.33 -5.67 0.05
C PRO A 119 -16.16 -4.98 0.75
N LEU A 120 -15.65 -3.93 0.11
CA LEU A 120 -14.61 -3.10 0.70
C LEU A 120 -15.16 -2.28 1.87
N HIS A 121 -14.31 -2.00 2.83
CA HIS A 121 -14.60 -1.13 3.96
C HIS A 121 -13.63 0.06 4.00
N ILE A 122 -13.83 0.96 4.95
CA ILE A 122 -13.07 2.20 5.09
C ILE A 122 -11.54 1.98 5.17
N GLY A 123 -11.09 0.88 5.78
CA GLY A 123 -9.66 0.52 5.83
C GLY A 123 -9.09 0.21 4.44
N HIS A 124 -9.88 -0.36 3.54
CA HIS A 124 -9.47 -0.59 2.16
C HIS A 124 -9.45 0.70 1.33
N ALA A 125 -10.33 1.66 1.64
CA ALA A 125 -10.43 2.93 0.89
C ALA A 125 -9.10 3.68 0.87
N TYR A 126 -8.42 3.79 2.03
CA TYR A 126 -7.14 4.47 2.14
C TYR A 126 -6.09 3.87 1.21
N GLY A 127 -5.85 2.55 1.31
CA GLY A 127 -4.86 1.87 0.49
C GLY A 127 -5.19 1.91 -1.01
N SER A 128 -6.48 1.73 -1.35
CA SER A 128 -6.95 1.81 -2.74
C SER A 128 -6.74 3.20 -3.34
N LEU A 129 -7.15 4.23 -2.62
CA LEU A 129 -7.03 5.61 -3.08
C LEU A 129 -5.56 6.05 -3.13
N LEU A 130 -4.73 5.66 -2.18
CA LEU A 130 -3.31 5.98 -2.20
C LEU A 130 -2.62 5.41 -3.46
N ASN A 131 -2.86 4.14 -3.78
CA ASN A 131 -2.37 3.52 -5.02
C ASN A 131 -2.91 4.22 -6.25
N PHE A 132 -4.23 4.45 -6.33
CA PHE A 132 -4.87 5.11 -7.45
C PHE A 132 -4.37 6.55 -7.67
N MET A 133 -4.22 7.34 -6.61
CA MET A 133 -3.70 8.71 -6.68
C MET A 133 -2.25 8.75 -7.17
N TYR A 134 -1.41 7.78 -6.79
CA TYR A 134 -0.07 7.66 -7.36
C TYR A 134 -0.12 7.28 -8.85
N ALA A 135 -0.96 6.34 -9.25
CA ALA A 135 -1.15 6.02 -10.67
C ALA A 135 -1.55 7.27 -11.46
N GLN A 136 -2.51 8.06 -10.97
CA GLN A 136 -2.92 9.32 -11.62
C GLN A 136 -1.79 10.35 -11.66
N MET A 137 -1.08 10.55 -10.54
CA MET A 137 0.01 11.52 -10.42
C MET A 137 1.14 11.26 -11.42
N TYR A 138 1.41 9.99 -11.70
CA TYR A 138 2.45 9.60 -12.65
C TYR A 138 1.93 9.28 -14.06
N GLY A 139 0.62 9.36 -14.31
CA GLY A 139 0.04 8.93 -15.58
C GLY A 139 0.26 7.44 -15.84
N GLY A 140 0.25 6.64 -14.79
CA GLY A 140 0.50 5.21 -14.80
C GLY A 140 -0.77 4.38 -14.70
N GLU A 141 -0.62 3.09 -14.45
CA GLU A 141 -1.69 2.10 -14.40
C GLU A 141 -2.07 1.72 -12.96
N PHE A 142 -3.36 1.44 -12.76
CA PHE A 142 -3.90 0.93 -11.51
C PHE A 142 -4.69 -0.35 -11.77
N ILE A 143 -4.26 -1.47 -11.16
CA ILE A 143 -4.85 -2.79 -11.35
C ILE A 143 -5.63 -3.20 -10.10
N LEU A 144 -6.83 -3.73 -10.29
CA LEU A 144 -7.54 -4.51 -9.29
C LEU A 144 -7.20 -5.99 -9.47
N ARG A 145 -6.62 -6.64 -8.47
CA ARG A 145 -6.43 -8.08 -8.44
C ARG A 145 -7.24 -8.67 -7.31
N ILE A 146 -8.13 -9.61 -7.61
CA ILE A 146 -8.91 -10.34 -6.61
C ILE A 146 -8.11 -11.58 -6.20
N GLU A 147 -7.73 -11.66 -4.92
CA GLU A 147 -6.93 -12.75 -4.35
C GLU A 147 -7.85 -13.82 -3.77
N ASP A 148 -8.22 -14.77 -4.60
CA ASP A 148 -9.20 -15.82 -4.32
C ASP A 148 -8.59 -17.23 -4.30
N THR A 149 -7.29 -17.37 -4.07
CA THR A 149 -6.60 -18.67 -4.02
C THR A 149 -6.81 -19.44 -2.71
N ASN A 150 -7.69 -18.97 -1.82
CA ASN A 150 -8.12 -19.69 -0.63
C ASN A 150 -9.63 -20.04 -0.73
N PRO A 151 -10.01 -21.21 -1.25
CA PRO A 151 -11.41 -21.60 -1.47
C PRO A 151 -12.28 -21.51 -0.22
N SER A 152 -11.72 -21.79 0.96
CA SER A 152 -12.46 -21.82 2.23
C SER A 152 -12.94 -20.44 2.70
N ASN A 153 -12.52 -19.35 2.08
CA ASN A 153 -12.82 -17.99 2.54
C ASN A 153 -13.43 -17.10 1.45
N ILE A 154 -14.16 -17.69 0.52
CA ILE A 154 -14.76 -16.95 -0.59
C ILE A 154 -16.26 -16.72 -0.31
N TYR A 155 -16.66 -15.48 -0.50
CA TYR A 155 -18.05 -15.07 -0.59
C TYR A 155 -18.36 -14.69 -2.03
N SER A 156 -19.05 -15.57 -2.76
CA SER A 156 -19.22 -15.43 -4.21
C SER A 156 -19.73 -14.05 -4.67
N PRO A 157 -20.68 -13.39 -3.99
CA PRO A 157 -21.10 -12.05 -4.37
C PRO A 157 -19.99 -10.96 -4.22
N ALA A 158 -18.92 -11.25 -3.47
CA ALA A 158 -17.87 -10.27 -3.21
C ALA A 158 -17.10 -9.82 -4.46
N TYR A 159 -17.05 -10.67 -5.51
CA TYR A 159 -16.39 -10.27 -6.76
C TYR A 159 -17.01 -9.02 -7.37
N ASP A 160 -18.34 -9.00 -7.49
CA ASP A 160 -19.07 -7.85 -8.03
C ASP A 160 -19.09 -6.67 -7.05
N LEU A 161 -19.24 -6.96 -5.75
CA LEU A 161 -19.21 -5.94 -4.70
C LEU A 161 -17.89 -5.17 -4.67
N ILE A 162 -16.76 -5.88 -4.74
CA ILE A 162 -15.41 -5.29 -4.77
C ILE A 162 -15.22 -4.46 -6.04
N LEU A 163 -15.61 -5.00 -7.20
CA LEU A 163 -15.47 -4.30 -8.47
C LEU A 163 -16.28 -2.99 -8.49
N ASP A 164 -17.53 -3.02 -7.96
CA ASP A 164 -18.38 -1.84 -7.84
C ASP A 164 -17.79 -0.80 -6.89
N ASP A 165 -17.29 -1.24 -5.73
CA ASP A 165 -16.63 -0.38 -4.75
C ASP A 165 -15.38 0.30 -5.32
N VAL A 166 -14.54 -0.46 -6.06
CA VAL A 166 -13.33 0.10 -6.68
C VAL A 166 -13.69 1.04 -7.83
N LYS A 167 -14.70 0.72 -8.64
CA LYS A 167 -15.22 1.65 -9.65
C LYS A 167 -15.68 2.96 -9.02
N TRP A 168 -16.36 2.89 -7.90
CA TRP A 168 -16.77 4.09 -7.17
C TRP A 168 -15.57 4.89 -6.68
N LEU A 169 -14.59 4.27 -6.01
CA LEU A 169 -13.38 4.94 -5.53
C LEU A 169 -12.54 5.59 -6.64
N THR A 170 -12.58 5.05 -7.84
CA THR A 170 -11.77 5.51 -8.97
C THR A 170 -12.55 6.32 -10.01
N ASN A 171 -13.83 6.66 -9.73
CA ASN A 171 -14.73 7.28 -10.68
C ASN A 171 -14.76 6.52 -12.03
N GLY A 172 -14.83 5.20 -11.99
CA GLY A 172 -14.86 4.32 -13.14
C GLY A 172 -13.53 4.11 -13.88
N LYS A 173 -12.43 4.66 -13.39
CA LYS A 173 -11.10 4.57 -14.02
C LYS A 173 -10.31 3.32 -13.62
N VAL A 174 -10.98 2.20 -13.37
CA VAL A 174 -10.29 0.90 -13.20
C VAL A 174 -9.87 0.40 -14.56
N VAL A 175 -8.58 0.23 -14.76
CA VAL A 175 -8.02 -0.15 -16.06
C VAL A 175 -8.14 -1.65 -16.29
N ASN A 176 -7.91 -2.46 -15.26
CA ASN A 176 -7.88 -3.93 -15.39
C ASN A 176 -8.29 -4.61 -14.07
N CYS A 177 -9.09 -5.69 -14.19
CA CYS A 177 -9.47 -6.55 -13.08
C CYS A 177 -8.97 -7.97 -13.38
N VAL A 178 -8.12 -8.49 -12.51
CA VAL A 178 -7.54 -9.82 -12.62
C VAL A 178 -8.01 -10.68 -11.45
N VAL A 179 -8.43 -11.92 -11.74
CA VAL A 179 -8.85 -12.90 -10.74
C VAL A 179 -7.81 -14.00 -10.67
N GLN A 180 -7.27 -14.30 -9.49
CA GLN A 180 -6.15 -15.23 -9.37
C GLN A 180 -6.51 -16.68 -9.69
N SER A 181 -7.72 -17.12 -9.32
CA SER A 181 -8.18 -18.48 -9.64
C SER A 181 -8.27 -18.77 -11.15
N GLU A 182 -8.35 -17.74 -12.00
CA GLU A 182 -8.34 -17.89 -13.47
C GLU A 182 -6.90 -18.06 -14.02
N ARG A 183 -5.87 -18.03 -13.16
CA ARG A 183 -4.45 -18.05 -13.52
C ARG A 183 -3.67 -19.21 -12.93
N LEU A 184 -4.34 -20.23 -12.42
CA LEU A 184 -3.74 -21.36 -11.70
C LEU A 184 -2.64 -22.05 -12.49
N GLU A 185 -2.84 -22.29 -13.79
CA GLU A 185 -1.83 -22.90 -14.67
C GLU A 185 -0.52 -22.11 -14.70
N THR A 186 -0.61 -20.78 -14.64
CA THR A 186 0.57 -19.92 -14.54
C THR A 186 1.34 -20.20 -13.25
N TYR A 187 0.64 -20.30 -12.12
CA TYR A 187 1.29 -20.57 -10.84
C TYR A 187 1.85 -21.98 -10.77
N TYR A 188 1.17 -22.97 -11.35
CA TYR A 188 1.66 -24.36 -11.44
C TYR A 188 2.94 -24.45 -12.25
N LYS A 189 3.01 -23.74 -13.38
CA LYS A 189 4.24 -23.66 -14.18
C LYS A 189 5.43 -23.18 -13.33
N TYR A 190 5.31 -22.04 -12.66
CA TYR A 190 6.39 -21.50 -11.84
C TYR A 190 6.65 -22.33 -10.57
N GLY A 191 5.63 -22.98 -10.02
CA GLY A 191 5.78 -23.94 -8.93
C GLY A 191 6.64 -25.14 -9.39
N ARG A 192 6.36 -25.67 -10.58
CA ARG A 192 7.13 -26.75 -11.20
C ARG A 192 8.56 -26.32 -11.53
N ASP A 193 8.75 -25.11 -12.08
CA ASP A 193 10.08 -24.57 -12.36
C ASP A 193 10.95 -24.53 -11.07
N LEU A 194 10.36 -24.17 -9.91
CA LEU A 194 11.06 -24.19 -8.61
C LEU A 194 11.34 -25.61 -8.09
N ILE A 195 10.53 -26.61 -8.39
CA ILE A 195 10.78 -28.02 -8.09
C ILE A 195 11.93 -28.53 -8.95
N ASP A 196 11.87 -28.27 -10.25
CA ASP A 196 12.84 -28.75 -11.25
C ASP A 196 14.23 -28.15 -11.06
N SER A 197 14.33 -26.89 -10.58
CA SER A 197 15.58 -26.26 -10.19
C SER A 197 16.12 -26.73 -8.84
N GLY A 198 15.32 -27.48 -8.07
CA GLY A 198 15.66 -27.88 -6.71
C GLY A 198 15.55 -26.75 -5.67
N ASP A 199 14.92 -25.61 -6.03
CA ASP A 199 14.70 -24.45 -5.15
C ASP A 199 13.47 -24.58 -4.26
N SER A 200 12.62 -25.56 -4.53
CA SER A 200 11.49 -25.92 -3.66
C SER A 200 11.38 -27.43 -3.47
N TYR A 201 10.56 -27.86 -2.54
CA TYR A 201 10.36 -29.26 -2.22
C TYR A 201 8.97 -29.52 -1.65
N VAL A 202 8.44 -30.72 -1.87
CA VAL A 202 7.20 -31.21 -1.28
C VAL A 202 7.50 -31.84 0.08
N CYS A 203 6.93 -31.28 1.12
CA CYS A 203 7.14 -31.66 2.52
C CYS A 203 5.88 -32.36 3.07
N ASP A 204 6.05 -33.57 3.60
CA ASP A 204 5.04 -34.38 4.26
C ASP A 204 5.21 -34.44 5.80
N CYS A 205 6.03 -33.58 6.36
CA CYS A 205 6.18 -33.49 7.80
C CYS A 205 4.91 -32.96 8.46
N ASP A 206 4.50 -33.61 9.53
CA ASP A 206 3.46 -33.09 10.41
C ASP A 206 3.74 -31.63 10.84
N SER A 207 2.67 -30.86 10.98
CA SER A 207 2.77 -29.40 11.21
C SER A 207 3.47 -29.04 12.51
N ASP A 208 3.31 -29.83 13.57
CA ASP A 208 3.91 -29.59 14.89
C ASP A 208 5.39 -29.96 14.88
N ASN A 209 5.72 -31.12 14.29
CA ASN A 209 7.10 -31.54 14.07
C ASN A 209 7.86 -30.54 13.20
N TRP A 210 7.25 -30.08 12.09
CA TRP A 210 7.85 -29.02 11.28
C TRP A 210 8.08 -27.72 12.07
N ARG A 211 7.12 -27.30 12.88
CA ARG A 211 7.23 -26.09 13.72
C ARG A 211 8.40 -26.21 14.71
N GLU A 212 8.58 -27.39 15.30
CA GLU A 212 9.69 -27.67 16.22
C GLU A 212 11.05 -27.62 15.50
N MET A 213 11.17 -28.34 14.36
CA MET A 213 12.42 -28.32 13.55
C MET A 213 12.77 -26.90 13.11
N LYS A 214 11.78 -26.17 12.61
CA LYS A 214 11.93 -24.76 12.19
C LYS A 214 12.41 -23.87 13.35
N ALA A 215 11.89 -24.08 14.56
CA ALA A 215 12.34 -23.35 15.76
C ALA A 215 13.79 -23.68 16.09
N LYS A 216 14.19 -24.93 16.00
CA LYS A 216 15.55 -25.44 16.19
C LYS A 216 16.52 -25.09 15.05
N LYS A 217 16.04 -24.45 13.97
CA LYS A 217 16.83 -24.17 12.75
C LYS A 217 17.35 -25.44 12.07
N ALA A 218 16.59 -26.51 12.14
CA ALA A 218 16.92 -27.80 11.56
C ALA A 218 16.10 -28.03 10.28
N ALA A 219 16.74 -28.52 9.25
CA ALA A 219 16.05 -28.97 8.02
C ALA A 219 15.35 -30.30 8.27
N CYS A 220 14.26 -30.55 7.53
CA CYS A 220 13.63 -31.86 7.49
C CYS A 220 14.23 -32.73 6.37
N SER A 221 14.10 -34.05 6.47
CA SER A 221 14.56 -35.01 5.47
C SER A 221 13.92 -34.83 4.09
N CYS A 222 12.68 -34.31 4.02
CA CYS A 222 12.01 -34.05 2.74
C CYS A 222 12.79 -33.05 1.86
N ARG A 223 13.55 -32.15 2.49
CA ARG A 223 14.30 -31.07 1.80
C ARG A 223 15.45 -31.61 0.93
N ASP A 224 16.01 -32.76 1.32
CA ASP A 224 17.20 -33.33 0.72
C ASP A 224 16.90 -34.51 -0.23
N LEU A 225 15.61 -34.79 -0.51
CA LEU A 225 15.22 -35.77 -1.51
C LEU A 225 15.65 -35.34 -2.91
N GLU A 226 15.92 -36.34 -3.77
CA GLU A 226 16.28 -36.12 -5.16
C GLU A 226 15.17 -35.38 -5.93
N ILE A 227 15.56 -34.64 -6.96
CA ILE A 227 14.63 -33.84 -7.77
C ILE A 227 13.53 -34.71 -8.37
N VAL A 228 13.84 -35.91 -8.84
CA VAL A 228 12.87 -36.85 -9.42
C VAL A 228 11.80 -37.27 -8.40
N ASP A 229 12.21 -37.48 -7.14
CA ASP A 229 11.26 -37.76 -6.06
C ASP A 229 10.37 -36.56 -5.77
N GLN A 230 10.93 -35.35 -5.78
CA GLN A 230 10.16 -34.12 -5.60
C GLN A 230 9.16 -33.89 -6.74
N GLN A 231 9.54 -34.17 -7.98
CA GLN A 231 8.68 -34.13 -9.15
C GLN A 231 7.51 -35.11 -9.00
N THR A 232 7.80 -36.35 -8.63
CA THR A 232 6.78 -37.40 -8.38
C THR A 232 5.82 -36.97 -7.28
N ARG A 233 6.32 -36.42 -6.18
CA ARG A 233 5.49 -35.90 -5.09
C ARG A 233 4.64 -34.71 -5.52
N TRP A 234 5.20 -33.79 -6.32
CA TRP A 234 4.46 -32.67 -6.89
C TRP A 234 3.30 -33.15 -7.77
N ASP A 235 3.57 -34.07 -8.72
CA ASP A 235 2.54 -34.59 -9.61
C ASP A 235 1.43 -35.33 -8.82
N LYS A 236 1.79 -36.05 -7.77
CA LYS A 236 0.85 -36.74 -6.88
C LYS A 236 -0.09 -35.77 -6.13
N MET A 237 0.25 -34.49 -5.92
CA MET A 237 -0.66 -33.52 -5.29
C MET A 237 -1.93 -33.28 -6.12
N PHE A 238 -1.85 -33.41 -7.44
CA PHE A 238 -2.98 -33.21 -8.36
C PHE A 238 -3.89 -34.43 -8.51
N ILE A 239 -3.45 -35.57 -8.03
CA ILE A 239 -4.21 -36.84 -8.11
C ILE A 239 -5.27 -36.82 -7.01
N PRO A 240 -6.55 -37.20 -7.33
CA PRO A 240 -7.59 -37.39 -6.30
C PRO A 240 -7.17 -38.44 -5.28
N VAL A 241 -7.66 -38.29 -4.04
CA VAL A 241 -7.36 -39.25 -2.96
C VAL A 241 -7.79 -40.69 -3.33
N VAL A 242 -8.94 -40.84 -4.01
CA VAL A 242 -9.47 -42.15 -4.46
C VAL A 242 -8.55 -42.83 -5.46
N ASP A 243 -7.73 -42.10 -6.18
CA ASP A 243 -6.76 -42.59 -7.15
C ASP A 243 -5.33 -42.67 -6.59
N GLY A 244 -5.17 -42.53 -5.26
CA GLY A 244 -3.90 -42.66 -4.56
C GLY A 244 -3.13 -41.34 -4.37
N GLY A 245 -3.77 -40.19 -4.60
CA GLY A 245 -3.22 -38.89 -4.30
C GLY A 245 -3.14 -38.57 -2.80
N TYR A 246 -2.61 -37.42 -2.47
CA TYR A 246 -2.54 -36.92 -1.09
C TYR A 246 -3.88 -36.34 -0.63
N SER A 247 -4.18 -36.47 0.66
CA SER A 247 -5.30 -35.77 1.31
C SER A 247 -4.94 -34.32 1.64
N GLU A 248 -5.93 -33.48 1.92
CA GLU A 248 -5.75 -32.17 2.46
C GLU A 248 -4.99 -32.23 3.79
N GLY A 249 -3.90 -31.49 3.90
CA GLY A 249 -3.04 -31.48 5.09
C GLY A 249 -1.85 -32.41 5.05
N ASP A 250 -1.84 -33.43 4.17
CA ASP A 250 -0.73 -34.41 4.09
C ASP A 250 0.59 -33.76 3.64
N VAL A 251 0.51 -32.82 2.71
CA VAL A 251 1.71 -32.22 2.10
C VAL A 251 1.56 -30.73 1.86
N VAL A 252 2.70 -30.05 1.84
CA VAL A 252 2.84 -28.66 1.39
C VAL A 252 4.11 -28.50 0.57
N VAL A 253 4.09 -27.61 -0.42
CA VAL A 253 5.32 -27.21 -1.13
C VAL A 253 5.98 -26.08 -0.35
N ARG A 254 7.31 -26.18 -0.13
CA ARG A 254 8.10 -25.16 0.58
C ARG A 254 9.24 -24.65 -0.30
N LEU A 255 9.53 -23.35 -0.21
CA LEU A 255 10.72 -22.77 -0.80
C LEU A 255 11.94 -23.14 0.03
N LYS A 256 13.04 -23.58 -0.58
CA LYS A 256 14.32 -23.76 0.10
C LYS A 256 14.96 -22.39 0.34
N THR A 257 15.14 -22.07 1.60
CA THR A 257 15.75 -20.81 2.03
C THR A 257 16.87 -21.05 3.05
N ASP A 258 17.38 -20.01 3.68
CA ASP A 258 18.26 -20.16 4.83
C ASP A 258 17.46 -20.63 6.06
N ILE A 259 17.55 -21.91 6.38
CA ILE A 259 16.88 -22.52 7.54
C ILE A 259 17.38 -21.97 8.87
N ALA A 260 18.59 -21.37 8.90
CA ALA A 260 19.16 -20.73 10.07
C ALA A 260 18.83 -19.23 10.17
N HIS A 261 18.09 -18.69 9.22
CA HIS A 261 17.72 -17.27 9.19
C HIS A 261 17.19 -16.77 10.54
N LYS A 262 17.60 -15.55 10.94
CA LYS A 262 17.22 -14.96 12.25
C LYS A 262 15.71 -14.83 12.42
N ASN A 263 15.02 -14.37 11.36
CA ASN A 263 13.55 -14.29 11.33
C ASN A 263 12.96 -15.65 10.95
N PRO A 264 12.21 -16.34 11.86
CA PRO A 264 11.60 -17.63 11.55
C PRO A 264 10.60 -17.59 10.37
N ALA A 265 9.99 -16.44 10.09
CA ALA A 265 9.05 -16.29 8.98
C ALA A 265 9.72 -16.50 7.61
N MET A 266 11.04 -16.33 7.52
CA MET A 266 11.84 -16.48 6.30
C MET A 266 12.36 -17.90 6.07
N ARG A 267 12.20 -18.84 7.05
CA ARG A 267 12.72 -20.20 6.97
C ARG A 267 11.74 -21.10 6.24
N ASP A 268 12.12 -21.66 5.13
CA ASP A 268 11.41 -22.65 4.29
C ASP A 268 9.88 -22.51 4.35
N PHE A 269 9.37 -21.36 3.96
CA PHE A 269 7.96 -21.04 4.00
C PHE A 269 7.17 -21.73 2.86
N SER A 270 5.88 -22.00 3.11
CA SER A 270 5.02 -22.73 2.20
C SER A 270 4.61 -21.90 0.97
N LEU A 271 4.55 -22.54 -0.19
CA LEU A 271 4.17 -21.95 -1.49
C LEU A 271 2.82 -22.49 -2.00
N PHE A 272 2.56 -23.80 -1.86
CA PHE A 272 1.34 -24.46 -2.30
C PHE A 272 0.81 -25.41 -1.22
N ARG A 273 -0.49 -25.61 -1.24
CA ARG A 273 -1.16 -26.60 -0.40
C ARG A 273 -2.32 -27.27 -1.16
N ILE A 274 -2.78 -28.41 -0.65
CA ILE A 274 -4.03 -29.02 -1.07
C ILE A 274 -5.17 -28.40 -0.26
N ASN A 275 -6.27 -28.08 -0.92
CA ASN A 275 -7.52 -27.67 -0.31
C ASN A 275 -8.66 -28.15 -1.21
N ASP A 276 -9.51 -29.01 -0.69
CA ASP A 276 -10.58 -29.70 -1.44
C ASP A 276 -11.94 -28.96 -1.34
N HIS A 277 -11.98 -27.76 -0.76
CA HIS A 277 -13.19 -26.94 -0.77
C HIS A 277 -13.56 -26.50 -2.20
N ALA A 278 -14.84 -26.52 -2.48
CA ALA A 278 -15.37 -26.04 -3.76
C ALA A 278 -15.06 -24.54 -3.95
N HIS A 279 -14.65 -24.20 -5.17
CA HIS A 279 -14.34 -22.82 -5.54
C HIS A 279 -15.33 -22.32 -6.61
N PRO A 280 -15.93 -21.11 -6.45
CA PRO A 280 -17.00 -20.64 -7.36
C PRO A 280 -16.56 -20.36 -8.79
N LYS A 281 -15.25 -20.15 -9.03
CA LYS A 281 -14.69 -19.78 -10.34
C LYS A 281 -13.69 -20.79 -10.89
N ALA A 282 -13.14 -21.70 -10.09
CA ALA A 282 -12.22 -22.73 -10.56
C ALA A 282 -12.94 -24.02 -10.90
N SER A 283 -12.29 -24.89 -11.67
CA SER A 283 -12.79 -26.23 -11.95
C SER A 283 -13.03 -27.02 -10.66
N GLY A 284 -14.08 -27.81 -10.60
CA GLY A 284 -14.37 -28.68 -9.45
C GLY A 284 -13.29 -29.73 -9.15
N ALA A 285 -12.37 -30.00 -10.07
CA ALA A 285 -11.23 -30.88 -9.88
C ALA A 285 -9.99 -30.17 -9.29
N THR A 286 -10.06 -28.86 -9.06
CA THR A 286 -8.92 -28.08 -8.55
C THR A 286 -8.69 -28.40 -7.07
N ARG A 287 -7.50 -28.89 -6.75
CA ARG A 287 -7.09 -29.29 -5.41
C ARG A 287 -5.85 -28.54 -4.90
N VAL A 288 -4.92 -28.25 -5.80
CA VAL A 288 -3.64 -27.61 -5.46
C VAL A 288 -3.77 -26.09 -5.58
N TRP A 289 -3.51 -25.39 -4.48
CA TRP A 289 -3.69 -23.95 -4.42
C TRP A 289 -2.38 -23.26 -4.06
N PRO A 290 -1.97 -22.23 -4.83
CA PRO A 290 -0.86 -21.39 -4.42
C PRO A 290 -1.26 -20.62 -3.15
N LEU A 291 -0.34 -20.49 -2.22
CA LEU A 291 -0.51 -19.56 -1.13
C LEU A 291 -0.26 -18.13 -1.63
N MET A 292 -0.82 -17.16 -0.92
CA MET A 292 -0.74 -15.73 -1.28
C MET A 292 0.67 -15.29 -1.69
N ILE A 293 1.70 -15.72 -0.97
CA ILE A 293 3.10 -15.37 -1.26
C ILE A 293 3.52 -15.78 -2.67
N MET A 294 3.11 -16.95 -3.12
CA MET A 294 3.44 -17.47 -4.46
C MET A 294 2.65 -16.75 -5.54
N SER A 295 1.32 -16.69 -5.41
CA SER A 295 0.47 -16.06 -6.42
C SER A 295 0.75 -14.56 -6.58
N VAL A 296 0.99 -13.86 -5.47
CA VAL A 296 1.32 -12.42 -5.49
C VAL A 296 2.66 -12.17 -6.17
N ALA A 297 3.71 -12.92 -5.83
CA ALA A 297 5.03 -12.75 -6.44
C ALA A 297 4.97 -12.88 -7.96
N ILE A 298 4.35 -13.96 -8.45
CA ILE A 298 4.22 -14.23 -9.89
C ILE A 298 3.39 -13.14 -10.58
N ASP A 299 2.24 -12.80 -10.02
CA ASP A 299 1.36 -11.81 -10.62
C ASP A 299 1.95 -10.41 -10.63
N ASP A 300 2.59 -9.97 -9.56
CA ASP A 300 3.18 -8.64 -9.51
C ASP A 300 4.25 -8.46 -10.61
N THR A 301 4.98 -9.51 -10.96
CA THR A 301 5.92 -9.46 -12.07
C THR A 301 5.24 -9.53 -13.43
N LEU A 302 4.34 -10.50 -13.64
CA LEU A 302 3.73 -10.75 -14.96
C LEU A 302 2.71 -9.68 -15.35
N LEU A 303 2.05 -9.05 -14.38
CA LEU A 303 1.14 -7.92 -14.61
C LEU A 303 1.89 -6.57 -14.73
N GLY A 304 3.21 -6.57 -14.69
CA GLY A 304 3.99 -5.36 -14.86
C GLY A 304 3.98 -4.41 -13.65
N ILE A 305 3.57 -4.88 -12.46
CA ILE A 305 3.58 -4.04 -11.26
C ILE A 305 4.99 -3.55 -10.97
N THR A 306 5.18 -2.24 -11.01
CA THR A 306 6.47 -1.62 -10.75
C THR A 306 6.69 -1.32 -9.28
N HIS A 307 5.61 -0.97 -8.59
CA HIS A 307 5.62 -0.59 -7.18
C HIS A 307 4.50 -1.29 -6.42
N VAL A 308 4.89 -1.96 -5.34
CA VAL A 308 3.96 -2.55 -4.38
C VAL A 308 3.81 -1.60 -3.20
N LEU A 309 2.65 -0.97 -3.11
CA LEU A 309 2.31 -0.07 -2.01
C LEU A 309 1.28 -0.76 -1.13
N ASN A 310 1.65 -1.09 0.11
CA ASN A 310 0.78 -1.76 1.08
C ASN A 310 1.18 -1.43 2.53
N GLY A 311 0.45 -1.96 3.50
CA GLY A 311 0.75 -1.77 4.91
C GLY A 311 2.05 -2.48 5.33
N LYS A 312 2.71 -1.98 6.36
CA LYS A 312 3.97 -2.56 6.88
C LYS A 312 3.82 -3.96 7.50
N ASP A 313 2.60 -4.39 7.77
CA ASP A 313 2.28 -5.77 8.14
C ASP A 313 2.63 -6.78 7.02
N HIS A 314 2.72 -6.32 5.77
CA HIS A 314 3.19 -7.09 4.63
C HIS A 314 4.71 -7.04 4.38
N LEU A 315 5.50 -6.45 5.29
CA LEU A 315 6.95 -6.30 5.09
C LEU A 315 7.67 -7.65 4.90
N ASP A 316 7.33 -8.66 5.72
CA ASP A 316 7.90 -10.00 5.57
C ASP A 316 7.37 -10.73 4.33
N ASN A 317 6.16 -10.40 3.87
CA ASN A 317 5.63 -10.92 2.61
C ASN A 317 6.44 -10.41 1.43
N GLY A 318 6.71 -9.10 1.34
CA GLY A 318 7.56 -8.55 0.28
C GLY A 318 8.96 -9.15 0.25
N ARG A 319 9.55 -9.47 1.42
CA ARG A 319 10.83 -10.19 1.49
C ARG A 319 10.76 -11.61 0.93
N LYS A 320 9.68 -12.34 1.24
CA LYS A 320 9.46 -13.70 0.72
C LYS A 320 9.19 -13.69 -0.79
N GLU A 321 8.37 -12.75 -1.26
CA GLU A 321 8.08 -12.54 -2.67
C GLU A 321 9.37 -12.23 -3.44
N THR A 322 10.25 -11.39 -2.89
CA THR A 322 11.58 -11.12 -3.46
C THR A 322 12.41 -12.40 -3.61
N LEU A 323 12.47 -13.26 -2.58
CA LEU A 323 13.20 -14.53 -2.66
C LEU A 323 12.65 -15.47 -3.74
N ILE A 324 11.33 -15.54 -3.89
CA ILE A 324 10.71 -16.35 -4.96
C ILE A 324 11.13 -15.83 -6.33
N LEU A 325 11.01 -14.51 -6.53
CA LEU A 325 11.33 -13.87 -7.82
C LEU A 325 12.82 -13.98 -8.16
N GLU A 326 13.71 -13.81 -7.19
CA GLU A 326 15.16 -13.98 -7.38
C GLU A 326 15.53 -15.40 -7.82
N LYS A 327 14.92 -16.43 -7.18
CA LYS A 327 15.14 -17.84 -7.56
C LYS A 327 14.63 -18.17 -8.96
N LEU A 328 13.53 -17.53 -9.37
CA LEU A 328 12.98 -17.67 -10.71
C LEU A 328 13.67 -16.77 -11.76
N GLY A 329 14.61 -15.92 -11.38
CA GLY A 329 15.24 -14.95 -12.29
C GLY A 329 14.27 -13.89 -12.81
N LEU A 330 13.20 -13.60 -12.07
CA LEU A 330 12.16 -12.66 -12.46
C LEU A 330 12.42 -11.26 -11.88
N ARG A 331 11.78 -10.25 -12.51
CA ARG A 331 11.87 -8.85 -12.06
C ARG A 331 11.20 -8.67 -10.70
N VAL A 332 11.92 -8.05 -9.77
CA VAL A 332 11.41 -7.70 -8.44
C VAL A 332 10.83 -6.28 -8.49
N PRO A 333 9.58 -6.06 -8.07
CA PRO A 333 9.01 -4.71 -7.94
C PRO A 333 9.64 -3.94 -6.77
N LEU A 334 9.45 -2.61 -6.75
CA LEU A 334 9.83 -1.79 -5.62
C LEU A 334 8.75 -1.85 -4.52
N TYR A 335 9.13 -2.30 -3.33
CA TYR A 335 8.24 -2.34 -2.17
C TYR A 335 8.35 -1.06 -1.37
N GLN A 336 7.20 -0.42 -1.10
CA GLN A 336 7.09 0.70 -0.17
C GLN A 336 5.88 0.49 0.74
N HIS A 337 6.10 0.60 2.04
CA HIS A 337 5.09 0.31 3.03
C HIS A 337 4.68 1.58 3.78
N TRP A 338 3.37 1.72 4.04
CA TRP A 338 2.87 2.69 5.02
C TRP A 338 2.70 2.06 6.39
N GLY A 339 2.78 2.89 7.43
CA GLY A 339 2.49 2.50 8.80
C GLY A 339 1.02 2.09 8.98
N ARG A 340 0.75 1.31 10.00
CA ARG A 340 -0.63 0.94 10.34
C ARG A 340 -1.43 2.18 10.69
N ILE A 341 -2.67 2.22 10.21
CA ILE A 341 -3.68 3.14 10.70
C ILE A 341 -4.56 2.35 11.65
N ASN A 342 -4.38 2.58 12.94
CA ASN A 342 -5.19 1.96 13.97
C ASN A 342 -6.39 2.86 14.27
N PHE A 343 -7.59 2.31 14.09
CA PHE A 343 -8.82 2.99 14.49
C PHE A 343 -9.21 2.50 15.89
N GLU A 344 -9.26 3.41 16.86
CA GLU A 344 -9.68 3.08 18.21
C GLU A 344 -11.20 2.90 18.28
N GLY A 345 -11.63 1.81 18.92
CA GLY A 345 -13.04 1.56 19.23
C GLY A 345 -13.85 0.88 18.13
N PHE A 346 -13.25 0.45 17.00
CA PHE A 346 -13.99 -0.22 15.92
C PHE A 346 -13.24 -1.41 15.34
N ALA A 347 -13.90 -2.56 15.30
CA ALA A 347 -13.38 -3.78 14.68
C ALA A 347 -13.95 -3.93 13.26
N LEU A 348 -13.09 -3.74 12.26
CA LEU A 348 -13.43 -3.99 10.85
C LEU A 348 -13.19 -5.48 10.54
N SER A 349 -14.25 -6.28 10.48
CA SER A 349 -14.17 -7.70 10.14
C SER A 349 -15.30 -8.09 9.20
N THR A 350 -14.97 -8.25 7.93
CA THR A 350 -15.93 -8.65 6.88
C THR A 350 -16.61 -9.98 7.19
N SER A 351 -15.84 -10.99 7.67
CA SER A 351 -16.41 -12.30 8.00
C SER A 351 -17.41 -12.24 9.16
N LYS A 352 -17.12 -11.46 10.21
CA LYS A 352 -18.07 -11.28 11.33
C LYS A 352 -19.31 -10.50 10.88
N THR A 353 -19.14 -9.46 10.07
CA THR A 353 -20.24 -8.68 9.52
C THR A 353 -21.16 -9.54 8.64
N ARG A 354 -20.58 -10.47 7.83
CA ARG A 354 -21.37 -11.40 7.03
C ARG A 354 -22.26 -12.28 7.92
N ILE A 355 -21.70 -12.86 8.97
CA ILE A 355 -22.46 -13.70 9.92
C ILE A 355 -23.58 -12.88 10.56
N ALA A 356 -23.33 -11.67 10.98
CA ALA A 356 -24.32 -10.78 11.59
C ALA A 356 -25.44 -10.40 10.60
N ILE A 357 -25.15 -10.24 9.30
CA ILE A 357 -26.16 -10.05 8.24
C ILE A 357 -26.99 -11.33 8.07
N GLU A 358 -26.37 -12.49 8.02
CA GLU A 358 -27.03 -13.80 7.90
C GLU A 358 -27.94 -14.09 9.11
N GLN A 359 -27.60 -13.58 10.30
CA GLN A 359 -28.40 -13.66 11.53
C GLN A 359 -29.49 -12.60 11.63
N GLY A 360 -29.57 -11.65 10.68
CA GLY A 360 -30.57 -10.60 10.65
C GLY A 360 -30.29 -9.41 11.56
N GLU A 361 -29.08 -9.30 12.13
CA GLU A 361 -28.68 -8.14 12.93
C GLU A 361 -28.53 -6.86 12.08
N TYR A 362 -28.12 -7.03 10.81
CA TYR A 362 -28.02 -5.98 9.81
C TYR A 362 -28.86 -6.32 8.59
N THR A 363 -29.43 -5.31 7.95
CA THR A 363 -30.31 -5.44 6.78
C THR A 363 -29.54 -5.83 5.50
N GLY A 364 -28.24 -5.66 5.47
CA GLY A 364 -27.35 -5.96 4.33
C GLY A 364 -26.05 -5.20 4.43
N TRP A 365 -25.21 -5.35 3.40
CA TRP A 365 -23.91 -4.71 3.35
C TRP A 365 -23.92 -3.17 3.27
N ASP A 366 -25.07 -2.58 2.98
CA ASP A 366 -25.32 -1.14 2.94
C ASP A 366 -26.12 -0.62 4.16
N ASP A 367 -26.28 -1.44 5.20
CA ASP A 367 -26.86 -1.01 6.46
C ASP A 367 -26.11 0.19 7.03
N ILE A 368 -26.82 1.26 7.37
CA ILE A 368 -26.23 2.56 7.75
C ILE A 368 -25.33 2.52 9.00
N ARG A 369 -25.40 1.45 9.78
CA ARG A 369 -24.56 1.20 10.97
C ARG A 369 -23.20 0.61 10.64
N LEU A 370 -23.01 0.08 9.44
CA LEU A 370 -21.76 -0.52 9.00
C LEU A 370 -20.74 0.52 8.49
N ALA A 371 -19.48 0.12 8.38
CA ALA A 371 -18.42 0.94 7.82
C ALA A 371 -17.93 0.43 6.44
N THR A 372 -18.82 -0.23 5.68
CA THR A 372 -18.55 -0.61 4.29
C THR A 372 -18.59 0.62 3.38
N LEU A 373 -17.91 0.56 2.25
CA LEU A 373 -17.97 1.65 1.26
C LEU A 373 -19.39 1.86 0.72
N ARG A 374 -20.18 0.78 0.61
CA ARG A 374 -21.58 0.84 0.20
C ARG A 374 -22.42 1.64 1.19
N THR A 375 -22.23 1.41 2.47
CA THR A 375 -22.88 2.20 3.54
C THR A 375 -22.50 3.67 3.44
N LEU A 376 -21.22 3.96 3.28
CA LEU A 376 -20.75 5.35 3.21
C LEU A 376 -21.30 6.07 1.98
N ARG A 377 -21.34 5.39 0.84
CA ARG A 377 -21.98 5.90 -0.38
C ARG A 377 -23.48 6.17 -0.15
N ARG A 378 -24.21 5.25 0.49
CA ARG A 378 -25.62 5.42 0.85
C ARG A 378 -25.84 6.61 1.80
N ARG A 379 -24.92 6.86 2.72
CA ARG A 379 -24.94 8.00 3.64
C ARG A 379 -24.54 9.33 2.98
N GLY A 380 -24.25 9.36 1.68
CA GLY A 380 -23.94 10.58 0.93
C GLY A 380 -22.47 11.01 0.94
N TYR A 381 -21.56 10.16 1.42
CA TYR A 381 -20.14 10.47 1.34
C TYR A 381 -19.63 10.42 -0.10
N GLN A 382 -18.84 11.41 -0.45
CA GLN A 382 -18.21 11.56 -1.75
C GLN A 382 -16.78 11.01 -1.74
N VAL A 383 -16.35 10.38 -2.84
CA VAL A 383 -14.99 9.82 -2.98
C VAL A 383 -13.91 10.87 -2.72
N GLY A 384 -14.15 12.11 -3.14
CA GLY A 384 -13.21 13.22 -2.93
C GLY A 384 -12.87 13.45 -1.45
N ALA A 385 -13.79 13.17 -0.51
CA ALA A 385 -13.53 13.29 0.93
C ALA A 385 -12.48 12.26 1.39
N PHE A 386 -12.61 11.03 0.93
CA PHE A 386 -11.64 9.96 1.23
C PHE A 386 -10.30 10.18 0.52
N SER A 387 -10.32 10.74 -0.69
CA SER A 387 -9.09 11.13 -1.41
C SER A 387 -8.32 12.22 -0.67
N LYS A 388 -9.00 13.24 -0.15
CA LYS A 388 -8.38 14.28 0.71
C LYS A 388 -7.83 13.67 2.00
N PHE A 389 -8.55 12.75 2.63
CA PHE A 389 -8.06 12.02 3.80
C PHE A 389 -6.81 11.20 3.48
N ALA A 390 -6.82 10.42 2.39
CA ALA A 390 -5.67 9.63 1.97
C ALA A 390 -4.44 10.51 1.66
N ALA A 391 -4.64 11.67 1.03
CA ALA A 391 -3.58 12.63 0.77
C ALA A 391 -3.02 13.25 2.06
N ALA A 392 -3.87 13.59 3.02
CA ALA A 392 -3.46 14.17 4.30
C ALA A 392 -2.63 13.18 5.15
N ILE A 393 -2.97 11.90 5.11
CA ILE A 393 -2.18 10.83 5.75
C ILE A 393 -0.87 10.61 4.95
N GLY A 394 -0.96 10.48 3.64
CA GLY A 394 0.16 10.24 2.72
C GLY A 394 0.88 8.92 2.95
N LEU A 395 1.88 8.63 2.14
CA LEU A 395 2.75 7.45 2.29
C LEU A 395 3.79 7.72 3.39
N SER A 396 3.51 7.27 4.62
CA SER A 396 4.40 7.40 5.77
C SER A 396 4.63 6.03 6.42
N PRO A 397 5.87 5.63 6.72
CA PRO A 397 6.16 4.34 7.36
C PRO A 397 5.78 4.31 8.86
N ASN A 398 5.47 5.46 9.44
CA ASN A 398 5.12 5.58 10.85
C ASN A 398 3.68 5.13 11.09
N ASP A 399 3.47 4.35 12.15
CA ASP A 399 2.12 4.03 12.61
C ASP A 399 1.39 5.29 13.05
N LYS A 400 0.12 5.33 12.76
CA LYS A 400 -0.78 6.38 13.21
C LYS A 400 -1.96 5.74 13.92
N THR A 401 -2.27 6.25 15.08
CA THR A 401 -3.52 5.97 15.77
C THR A 401 -4.42 7.16 15.52
N VAL A 402 -5.61 6.91 14.99
CA VAL A 402 -6.64 7.91 14.71
C VAL A 402 -7.86 7.47 15.49
N SER A 403 -8.33 8.31 16.41
CA SER A 403 -9.59 8.03 17.06
C SER A 403 -10.72 8.08 16.04
N TRP A 404 -11.78 7.32 16.31
CA TRP A 404 -12.94 7.28 15.42
C TRP A 404 -13.58 8.66 15.25
N ASP A 405 -13.59 9.47 16.31
CA ASP A 405 -14.10 10.84 16.27
C ASP A 405 -13.23 11.76 15.40
N GLU A 406 -11.91 11.68 15.50
CA GLU A 406 -11.00 12.47 14.66
C GLU A 406 -11.13 12.08 13.19
N PHE A 407 -11.22 10.78 12.92
CA PHE A 407 -11.46 10.28 11.57
C PHE A 407 -12.74 10.90 10.98
N TRP A 408 -13.88 10.79 11.70
CA TRP A 408 -15.14 11.34 11.20
C TRP A 408 -15.14 12.86 11.11
N LYS A 409 -14.49 13.56 12.04
CA LYS A 409 -14.29 15.02 11.94
C LYS A 409 -13.62 15.40 10.64
N MET A 410 -12.51 14.73 10.29
CA MET A 410 -11.77 15.02 9.05
C MET A 410 -12.60 14.69 7.82
N VAL A 411 -13.14 13.50 7.72
CA VAL A 411 -13.90 13.06 6.54
C VAL A 411 -15.18 13.88 6.38
N ASN A 412 -15.90 14.20 7.46
CA ASN A 412 -17.08 15.05 7.41
C ASN A 412 -16.73 16.47 6.95
N SER A 413 -15.62 17.05 7.42
CA SER A 413 -15.16 18.36 6.96
C SER A 413 -14.89 18.35 5.46
N PHE A 414 -14.14 17.35 4.98
CA PHE A 414 -13.85 17.22 3.55
C PHE A 414 -15.10 16.93 2.71
N ASN A 415 -16.03 16.14 3.23
CA ASN A 415 -17.29 15.86 2.55
C ASN A 415 -18.17 17.10 2.46
N LYS A 416 -18.23 17.89 3.54
CA LYS A 416 -18.96 19.15 3.58
C LYS A 416 -18.45 20.12 2.50
N GLU A 417 -17.14 20.29 2.36
CA GLU A 417 -16.54 21.15 1.33
C GLU A 417 -16.98 20.76 -0.10
N ILE A 418 -17.29 19.48 -0.33
CA ILE A 418 -17.69 18.97 -1.65
C ILE A 418 -19.20 19.10 -1.83
N VAL A 419 -19.99 18.78 -0.79
CA VAL A 419 -21.45 18.68 -0.87
C VAL A 419 -22.12 20.05 -0.71
N GLU A 420 -21.62 20.89 0.18
CA GLU A 420 -22.21 22.19 0.52
C GLU A 420 -22.44 23.09 -0.71
N PRO A 421 -21.49 23.22 -1.66
CA PRO A 421 -21.70 24.02 -2.88
C PRO A 421 -22.79 23.46 -3.79
N LEU A 422 -23.17 22.20 -3.66
CA LEU A 422 -24.09 21.48 -4.57
C LEU A 422 -25.45 21.17 -3.97
N ALA A 423 -25.59 21.19 -2.63
CA ALA A 423 -26.79 20.77 -1.94
C ALA A 423 -27.62 21.95 -1.46
N ASN A 424 -28.95 21.81 -1.52
CA ASN A 424 -29.87 22.68 -0.82
C ASN A 424 -29.99 22.26 0.64
N ARG A 425 -30.25 23.20 1.54
CA ARG A 425 -30.47 22.91 2.93
C ARG A 425 -31.96 22.74 3.20
N TYR A 426 -32.31 21.60 3.79
CA TYR A 426 -33.63 21.31 4.32
C TYR A 426 -33.49 21.06 5.82
N PHE A 427 -34.52 21.35 6.56
CA PHE A 427 -34.63 20.90 7.94
C PHE A 427 -35.66 19.78 8.05
N PHE A 428 -35.43 18.89 8.98
CA PHE A 428 -36.29 17.76 9.30
C PHE A 428 -36.59 17.83 10.80
N VAL A 429 -37.81 17.57 11.18
CA VAL A 429 -38.23 17.47 12.58
C VAL A 429 -38.62 16.02 12.82
N GLU A 430 -37.85 15.35 13.68
CA GLU A 430 -38.19 14.02 14.17
C GLU A 430 -39.27 14.14 15.25
N ASP A 431 -40.24 13.24 15.23
CA ASP A 431 -41.40 13.25 16.14
C ASP A 431 -42.07 14.64 16.29
N PRO A 432 -42.61 15.21 15.20
CA PRO A 432 -43.17 16.54 15.22
C PRO A 432 -44.40 16.63 16.14
N VAL A 433 -44.41 17.67 16.95
CA VAL A 433 -45.57 18.00 17.78
C VAL A 433 -46.30 19.16 17.13
N GLU A 434 -47.60 18.97 16.84
CA GLU A 434 -48.47 20.03 16.35
C GLU A 434 -48.77 21.00 17.50
N ILE A 435 -48.60 22.30 17.25
CA ILE A 435 -48.91 23.35 18.18
C ILE A 435 -49.89 24.33 17.56
N ASN A 436 -50.90 24.74 18.32
CA ASN A 436 -51.81 25.82 17.98
C ASN A 436 -51.32 27.14 18.61
N VAL A 437 -51.12 28.15 17.78
CA VAL A 437 -50.69 29.47 18.24
C VAL A 437 -51.87 30.44 18.11
N GLU A 438 -52.44 30.81 19.25
CA GLU A 438 -53.58 31.77 19.28
C GLU A 438 -53.05 33.20 19.10
N GLY A 439 -53.85 34.02 18.36
CA GLY A 439 -53.53 35.42 18.15
C GLY A 439 -52.48 35.72 17.07
N MET A 440 -52.02 34.70 16.34
CA MET A 440 -51.10 34.86 15.24
C MET A 440 -51.82 34.82 13.90
N SER A 441 -51.61 35.82 13.06
CA SER A 441 -52.12 35.81 11.68
C SER A 441 -51.29 34.88 10.81
N SER A 442 -51.84 34.38 9.71
CA SER A 442 -51.12 33.62 8.71
C SER A 442 -49.99 34.48 8.10
N HIS A 443 -48.79 33.94 8.03
CA HIS A 443 -47.63 34.58 7.43
C HIS A 443 -46.97 33.65 6.43
N ASP A 444 -46.65 34.19 5.27
CA ASP A 444 -45.79 33.53 4.30
C ASP A 444 -44.33 33.80 4.66
N VAL A 445 -43.58 32.73 4.82
CA VAL A 445 -42.14 32.80 5.15
C VAL A 445 -41.35 32.28 3.96
N SER A 446 -40.49 33.13 3.40
CA SER A 446 -39.58 32.75 2.35
C SER A 446 -38.20 32.40 2.93
N LEU A 447 -37.82 31.15 2.81
CA LEU A 447 -36.54 30.64 3.30
C LEU A 447 -35.56 30.40 2.13
N ALA A 448 -34.35 30.91 2.23
CA ALA A 448 -33.33 30.63 1.25
C ALA A 448 -33.03 29.11 1.15
N MET A 449 -32.92 28.58 -0.05
CA MET A 449 -32.56 27.18 -0.29
C MET A 449 -31.17 26.87 0.29
N HIS A 450 -30.27 27.86 0.32
CA HIS A 450 -28.99 27.80 0.98
C HIS A 450 -28.55 29.20 1.47
N PRO A 451 -28.15 29.38 2.72
CA PRO A 451 -27.83 30.71 3.26
C PRO A 451 -26.59 31.33 2.59
N ASP A 452 -25.59 30.53 2.17
CA ASP A 452 -24.36 31.00 1.56
C ASP A 452 -24.40 31.03 0.02
N PHE A 453 -25.47 30.50 -0.61
CA PHE A 453 -25.66 30.41 -2.06
C PHE A 453 -27.05 30.93 -2.43
N VAL A 454 -27.20 32.24 -2.33
CA VAL A 454 -28.50 32.92 -2.51
C VAL A 454 -29.08 32.82 -3.93
N ASP A 455 -28.25 32.61 -4.93
CA ASP A 455 -28.63 32.38 -6.34
C ASP A 455 -29.45 31.10 -6.55
N ARG A 456 -29.52 30.22 -5.58
CA ARG A 456 -30.36 29.01 -5.61
C ARG A 456 -31.85 29.30 -5.34
N GLY A 457 -32.17 30.51 -5.00
CA GLY A 457 -33.54 30.95 -4.74
C GLY A 457 -34.07 30.55 -3.33
N ASN A 458 -35.39 30.73 -3.16
CA ASN A 458 -36.09 30.52 -1.91
C ASN A 458 -37.16 29.45 -2.06
N ARG A 459 -37.61 28.95 -0.95
CA ARG A 459 -38.77 28.05 -0.80
C ARG A 459 -39.79 28.64 0.16
#